data_503a01393f0b2029c309d041f6b10bc2
#
_entry.id   503a01393f0b2029c309d041f6b10bc2
#
_cell.length_a   1.000
_cell.length_b   1.000
_cell.length_c   1.000
_cell.angle_alpha   90.00
_cell.angle_beta   90.00
_cell.angle_gamma   90.00
#
_symmetry.space_group_name_H-M   'P 1'
#
loop_
_entity.id
_entity.type
_entity.pdbx_description
1 polymer ?
#
loop_
_entity_poly.entity_id
_entity_poly.type
_entity_poly.pdbx_seq_one_letter_code
_entity_poly.pdbx_strand_id
1 'polypeptide(L)'
;MPSTPLPDDVETLKALLQQRDEELQSLRQTVSTLELALSVRTLEIEQLTLQIAKLNRMMFGRKSEKIDKKLEQLETRLEDLIAEEGADEQIDPVAAPPRQKSVHKPFPENLPREERIIEPQEDACPQCGGNLKPLGEDVSEQLEIIESAFKVIRNVRTKKACACCDCIVQAPAPSRPIQRGFAGPGLLANIAVSKFADHQPLYRQAMIHARRGVELDPATTGRWMGACGVLITPLVEALHRYVVASGKIHTDDTPMPVLAPGNGKTKTGRLWVYVRDDRNSGSEEAPAAWFAYSANRQGLHPQSHLAGFAGVLQADAYAGYNKIFIDGSVIEAACWAHARRKIYDLHAKKVTPTTKEILRRIGELYAIEAQIRGQPPDERKRIRQLQTRPLIDDLEVWLRNRLLTLSTQSETTKAINYMLNQWHALIYYCDNGLAEIDNNIAENQLRGCCLGRKNFLFLGADSGGERAAAMYSLIGTAKLNGIDPEAYLRYVFTYIADHPINRIDELLPWNITEKLVGQIH
;
A
#
# COMPACT_ATOMS: atom_id res chain seq x y z
N MET A 1 -8.40 -8.34 32.91
CA MET A 1 -7.22 -9.12 33.33
C MET A 1 -7.46 -9.61 34.75
N PRO A 2 -7.23 -10.88 35.10
CA PRO A 2 -7.37 -11.31 36.48
C PRO A 2 -6.31 -10.62 37.36
N SER A 3 -6.76 -10.00 38.45
CA SER A 3 -5.86 -9.39 39.45
C SER A 3 -5.05 -10.48 40.11
N THR A 4 -3.76 -10.55 39.85
CA THR A 4 -2.82 -11.34 40.65
C THR A 4 -2.88 -10.83 42.11
N PRO A 5 -3.04 -11.70 43.12
CA PRO A 5 -3.05 -11.27 44.51
C PRO A 5 -1.71 -10.61 44.86
N LEU A 6 -1.77 -9.50 45.59
CA LEU A 6 -0.58 -8.80 46.07
C LEU A 6 0.17 -9.70 47.06
N PRO A 7 1.52 -9.73 47.01
CA PRO A 7 2.32 -10.47 47.96
C PRO A 7 2.16 -9.89 49.38
N ASP A 8 2.14 -10.75 50.39
CA ASP A 8 1.98 -10.36 51.83
C ASP A 8 3.29 -9.87 52.45
N ASP A 9 4.42 -9.94 51.75
CA ASP A 9 5.71 -9.54 52.25
C ASP A 9 6.05 -8.08 51.92
N VAL A 10 6.45 -7.31 52.94
CA VAL A 10 6.71 -5.86 52.86
C VAL A 10 7.94 -5.53 51.97
N GLU A 11 8.95 -6.40 51.89
CA GLU A 11 10.10 -6.17 51.02
C GLU A 11 9.74 -6.35 49.55
N THR A 12 8.97 -7.37 49.25
CA THR A 12 8.45 -7.61 47.87
C THR A 12 7.51 -6.50 47.41
N LEU A 13 6.67 -5.99 48.29
CA LEU A 13 5.79 -4.84 48.02
C LEU A 13 6.59 -3.55 47.76
N LYS A 14 7.66 -3.29 48.50
CA LYS A 14 8.54 -2.15 48.27
C LYS A 14 9.26 -2.26 46.94
N ALA A 15 9.79 -3.44 46.59
CA ALA A 15 10.42 -3.67 45.28
C ALA A 15 9.47 -3.45 44.11
N LEU A 16 8.21 -3.94 44.23
CA LEU A 16 7.17 -3.70 43.23
C LEU A 16 6.79 -2.22 43.09
N LEU A 17 6.72 -1.49 44.20
CA LEU A 17 6.46 -0.04 44.17
C LEU A 17 7.61 0.70 43.48
N GLN A 18 8.85 0.36 43.81
CA GLN A 18 10.02 0.97 43.18
C GLN A 18 10.05 0.70 41.67
N GLN A 19 9.77 -0.52 41.24
CA GLN A 19 9.67 -0.88 39.82
C GLN A 19 8.56 -0.09 39.12
N ARG A 20 7.41 0.05 39.77
CA ARG A 20 6.29 0.86 39.24
C ARG A 20 6.60 2.35 39.14
N ASP A 21 7.34 2.89 40.10
CA ASP A 21 7.79 4.27 40.06
C ASP A 21 8.78 4.51 38.92
N GLU A 22 9.69 3.57 38.67
CA GLU A 22 10.62 3.62 37.53
C GLU A 22 9.86 3.52 36.18
N GLU A 23 8.88 2.61 36.06
CA GLU A 23 8.01 2.50 34.90
C GLU A 23 7.21 3.80 34.67
N LEU A 24 6.64 4.38 35.71
CA LEU A 24 5.91 5.65 35.65
C LEU A 24 6.81 6.81 35.24
N GLN A 25 8.04 6.85 35.71
CA GLN A 25 8.99 7.88 35.34
C GLN A 25 9.41 7.76 33.86
N SER A 26 9.64 6.54 33.39
CA SER A 26 9.93 6.24 31.97
C SER A 26 8.75 6.63 31.08
N LEU A 27 7.51 6.26 31.46
CA LEU A 27 6.31 6.63 30.72
C LEU A 27 6.11 8.15 30.66
N ARG A 28 6.32 8.87 31.79
CA ARG A 28 6.23 10.35 31.81
C ARG A 28 7.25 10.99 30.89
N GLN A 29 8.47 10.46 30.83
CA GLN A 29 9.51 10.96 29.93
C GLN A 29 9.15 10.72 28.47
N THR A 30 8.57 9.55 28.16
CA THR A 30 8.08 9.20 26.81
C THR A 30 6.92 10.13 26.40
N VAL A 31 5.95 10.35 27.27
CA VAL A 31 4.82 11.28 27.03
C VAL A 31 5.34 12.69 26.75
N SER A 32 6.26 13.21 27.57
CA SER A 32 6.84 14.55 27.37
C SER A 32 7.57 14.66 26.01
N THR A 33 8.27 13.61 25.61
CA THR A 33 8.96 13.59 24.30
C THR A 33 7.96 13.58 23.15
N LEU A 34 6.86 12.83 23.27
CA LEU A 34 5.79 12.78 22.27
C LEU A 34 5.02 14.10 22.16
N GLU A 35 4.74 14.74 23.30
CA GLU A 35 4.09 16.08 23.34
C GLU A 35 4.96 17.13 22.65
N LEU A 36 6.28 17.09 22.85
CA LEU A 36 7.22 17.99 22.18
C LEU A 36 7.23 17.71 20.67
N ALA A 37 7.28 16.46 20.27
CA ALA A 37 7.24 16.06 18.84
C ALA A 37 5.94 16.50 18.17
N LEU A 38 4.81 16.35 18.85
CA LEU A 38 3.49 16.80 18.37
C LEU A 38 3.45 18.31 18.19
N SER A 39 3.97 19.06 19.16
CA SER A 39 4.05 20.53 19.09
C SER A 39 4.89 21.00 17.91
N VAL A 40 6.04 20.36 17.68
CA VAL A 40 6.91 20.67 16.53
C VAL A 40 6.19 20.38 15.22
N ARG A 41 5.50 19.27 15.11
CA ARG A 41 4.72 18.90 13.91
C ARG A 41 3.60 19.89 13.62
N THR A 42 2.87 20.29 14.64
CA THR A 42 1.79 21.30 14.51
C THR A 42 2.33 22.65 14.01
N LEU A 43 3.47 23.11 14.53
CA LEU A 43 4.13 24.32 14.06
C LEU A 43 4.60 24.20 12.60
N GLU A 44 5.10 23.04 12.18
CA GLU A 44 5.51 22.80 10.79
C GLU A 44 4.30 22.85 9.84
N ILE A 45 3.17 22.25 10.21
CA ILE A 45 1.92 22.31 9.44
C ILE A 45 1.45 23.76 9.27
N GLU A 46 1.42 24.55 10.35
CA GLU A 46 1.04 25.97 10.29
C GLU A 46 1.98 26.77 9.39
N GLN A 47 3.28 26.54 9.50
CA GLN A 47 4.28 27.25 8.71
C GLN A 47 4.17 26.90 7.22
N LEU A 48 3.94 25.64 6.86
CA LEU A 48 3.71 25.20 5.48
C LEU A 48 2.42 25.79 4.91
N THR A 49 1.36 25.81 5.69
CA THR A 49 0.07 26.42 5.29
C THR A 49 0.23 27.90 4.95
N LEU A 50 0.98 28.64 5.78
CA LEU A 50 1.28 30.06 5.53
C LEU A 50 2.15 30.26 4.29
N GLN A 51 3.14 29.39 4.05
CA GLN A 51 4.00 29.45 2.85
C GLN A 51 3.19 29.18 1.57
N ILE A 52 2.31 28.17 1.59
CA ILE A 52 1.41 27.84 0.47
C ILE A 52 0.48 29.04 0.18
N ALA A 53 -0.15 29.61 1.21
CA ALA A 53 -1.01 30.76 1.06
C ALA A 53 -0.26 31.97 0.47
N LYS A 54 1.01 32.20 0.87
CA LYS A 54 1.86 33.26 0.33
C LYS A 54 2.18 33.01 -1.15
N LEU A 55 2.57 31.80 -1.52
CA LEU A 55 2.88 31.45 -2.91
C LEU A 55 1.64 31.56 -3.80
N ASN A 56 0.48 31.10 -3.34
CA ASN A 56 -0.79 31.25 -4.06
C ASN A 56 -1.14 32.73 -4.33
N ARG A 57 -0.89 33.63 -3.36
CA ARG A 57 -1.09 35.10 -3.58
C ARG A 57 -0.10 35.67 -4.60
N MET A 58 1.13 35.15 -4.65
CA MET A 58 2.15 35.62 -5.61
C MET A 58 1.87 35.13 -7.04
N MET A 59 1.09 34.05 -7.23
CA MET A 59 0.70 33.51 -8.53
C MET A 59 -0.36 34.37 -9.26
N PHE A 60 -1.08 35.26 -8.56
CA PHE A 60 -2.01 36.18 -9.20
C PHE A 60 -1.25 37.16 -10.09
N GLY A 61 -0.86 36.75 -11.31
CA GLY A 61 -0.29 37.60 -12.34
C GLY A 61 0.98 37.12 -13.06
N ARG A 62 1.68 36.10 -12.61
CA ARG A 62 2.88 35.58 -13.31
C ARG A 62 2.93 34.05 -13.24
N LYS A 63 2.78 33.38 -14.39
CA LYS A 63 3.07 31.93 -14.52
C LYS A 63 4.59 31.73 -14.45
N SER A 64 5.07 31.13 -13.37
CA SER A 64 6.45 30.69 -13.20
C SER A 64 6.45 29.21 -12.86
N GLU A 65 6.94 28.39 -13.77
CA GLU A 65 7.10 26.93 -13.60
C GLU A 65 7.85 26.53 -12.30
N LYS A 66 8.76 27.41 -11.83
CA LYS A 66 9.48 27.22 -10.56
C LYS A 66 8.58 27.41 -9.33
N ILE A 67 7.63 28.34 -9.40
CA ILE A 67 6.69 28.60 -8.31
C ILE A 67 5.66 27.47 -8.26
N ASP A 68 5.16 27.02 -9.41
CA ASP A 68 4.21 25.90 -9.50
C ASP A 68 4.81 24.63 -8.91
N LYS A 69 6.06 24.28 -9.29
CA LYS A 69 6.77 23.11 -8.71
C LYS A 69 7.00 23.25 -7.21
N LYS A 70 7.33 24.44 -6.72
CA LYS A 70 7.53 24.67 -5.28
C LYS A 70 6.22 24.59 -4.51
N LEU A 71 5.14 25.07 -5.08
CA LEU A 71 3.80 24.97 -4.50
C LEU A 71 3.38 23.50 -4.38
N GLU A 72 3.50 22.72 -5.46
CA GLU A 72 3.21 21.29 -5.48
C GLU A 72 4.04 20.51 -4.43
N GLN A 73 5.30 20.89 -4.24
CA GLN A 73 6.17 20.31 -3.22
C GLN A 73 5.66 20.57 -1.79
N LEU A 74 5.27 21.79 -1.51
CA LEU A 74 4.78 22.16 -0.18
C LEU A 74 3.42 21.52 0.10
N GLU A 75 2.55 21.46 -0.89
CA GLU A 75 1.24 20.79 -0.79
C GLU A 75 1.38 19.31 -0.50
N THR A 76 2.27 18.59 -1.21
CA THR A 76 2.54 17.17 -0.95
C THR A 76 3.12 16.95 0.46
N ARG A 77 4.05 17.81 0.91
CA ARG A 77 4.60 17.72 2.27
C ARG A 77 3.52 17.93 3.34
N LEU A 78 2.65 18.93 3.11
CA LEU A 78 1.53 19.22 4.00
C LEU A 78 0.55 18.04 4.05
N GLU A 79 0.21 17.44 2.90
CA GLU A 79 -0.65 16.25 2.82
C GLU A 79 -0.13 15.11 3.68
N ASP A 80 1.17 14.80 3.60
CA ASP A 80 1.77 13.68 4.34
C ASP A 80 1.82 13.94 5.85
N LEU A 81 2.17 15.17 6.29
CA LEU A 81 2.16 15.52 7.72
C LEU A 81 0.74 15.44 8.31
N ILE A 82 -0.26 15.89 7.56
CA ILE A 82 -1.66 15.84 7.98
C ILE A 82 -2.16 14.39 8.00
N ALA A 83 -1.71 13.56 7.06
CA ALA A 83 -2.03 12.15 7.06
C ALA A 83 -1.40 11.41 8.25
N GLU A 84 -0.19 11.79 8.69
CA GLU A 84 0.42 11.28 9.92
C GLU A 84 -0.43 11.64 11.15
N GLU A 85 -0.90 12.89 11.23
CA GLU A 85 -1.80 13.32 12.31
C GLU A 85 -3.10 12.49 12.34
N GLY A 86 -3.69 12.21 11.17
CA GLY A 86 -4.88 11.39 11.06
C GLY A 86 -4.65 9.91 11.40
N ALA A 87 -3.44 9.38 11.15
CA ALA A 87 -3.04 8.04 11.55
C ALA A 87 -2.91 7.94 13.08
N ASP A 88 -2.25 8.92 13.71
CA ASP A 88 -2.10 8.99 15.17
C ASP A 88 -3.48 9.07 15.87
N GLU A 89 -4.43 9.85 15.34
CA GLU A 89 -5.81 9.94 15.87
C GLU A 89 -6.57 8.60 15.77
N GLN A 90 -6.27 7.76 14.80
CA GLN A 90 -6.89 6.44 14.64
C GLN A 90 -6.34 5.40 15.62
N ILE A 91 -5.04 5.48 15.95
CA ILE A 91 -4.36 4.55 16.87
C ILE A 91 -4.76 4.86 18.31
N ASP A 92 -4.84 6.13 18.70
CA ASP A 92 -5.14 6.57 20.07
C ASP A 92 -6.26 7.63 20.11
N PRO A 93 -7.52 7.23 19.92
CA PRO A 93 -8.65 8.15 19.84
C PRO A 93 -8.99 8.86 21.17
N VAL A 94 -8.37 8.46 22.30
CA VAL A 94 -8.66 8.99 23.63
C VAL A 94 -7.69 10.11 24.05
N ALA A 95 -6.50 10.16 23.47
CA ALA A 95 -5.41 11.04 23.93
C ALA A 95 -5.47 12.48 23.40
N ALA A 96 -6.34 12.81 22.46
CA ALA A 96 -6.44 14.17 21.93
C ALA A 96 -7.12 15.12 22.92
N PRO A 97 -6.49 16.26 23.32
CA PRO A 97 -7.16 17.27 24.10
C PRO A 97 -8.39 17.79 23.35
N PRO A 98 -9.44 18.28 24.06
CA PRO A 98 -10.64 18.78 23.41
C PRO A 98 -10.30 19.97 22.51
N ARG A 99 -10.05 19.70 21.23
CA ARG A 99 -9.95 20.76 20.21
C ARG A 99 -11.27 21.52 20.19
N GLN A 100 -11.20 22.85 20.10
CA GLN A 100 -12.37 23.68 19.84
C GLN A 100 -13.12 23.04 18.66
N LYS A 101 -14.40 22.72 18.87
CA LYS A 101 -15.28 22.12 17.84
C LYS A 101 -15.17 23.00 16.60
N SER A 102 -14.48 22.52 15.56
CA SER A 102 -14.59 23.17 14.26
C SER A 102 -16.06 23.10 13.88
N VAL A 103 -16.70 24.25 13.72
CA VAL A 103 -18.10 24.31 13.28
C VAL A 103 -18.09 23.78 11.85
N HIS A 104 -18.48 22.53 11.67
CA HIS A 104 -18.70 21.98 10.34
C HIS A 104 -19.76 22.86 9.65
N LYS A 105 -19.39 23.39 8.49
CA LYS A 105 -20.38 24.01 7.61
C LYS A 105 -21.38 22.91 7.21
N PRO A 106 -22.69 23.19 7.25
CA PRO A 106 -23.70 22.23 6.83
C PRO A 106 -23.45 21.84 5.35
N PHE A 107 -23.73 20.59 5.02
CA PHE A 107 -23.63 20.15 3.63
C PHE A 107 -24.60 20.94 2.74
N PRO A 108 -24.24 21.22 1.47
CA PRO A 108 -25.10 21.94 0.53
C PRO A 108 -26.51 21.32 0.45
N GLU A 109 -27.54 22.16 0.44
CA GLU A 109 -28.95 21.71 0.45
C GLU A 109 -29.34 21.00 -0.86
N ASN A 110 -28.66 21.31 -1.95
CA ASN A 110 -28.90 20.73 -3.28
C ASN A 110 -28.38 19.30 -3.45
N LEU A 111 -27.64 18.76 -2.47
CA LEU A 111 -27.19 17.37 -2.54
C LEU A 111 -28.33 16.40 -2.21
N PRO A 112 -28.46 15.28 -2.95
CA PRO A 112 -29.39 14.21 -2.61
C PRO A 112 -29.13 13.70 -1.19
N ARG A 113 -30.19 13.49 -0.41
CA ARG A 113 -30.13 12.95 0.94
C ARG A 113 -30.82 11.61 0.99
N GLU A 114 -30.10 10.63 1.52
CA GLU A 114 -30.62 9.31 1.87
C GLU A 114 -30.81 9.28 3.37
N GLU A 115 -32.05 9.13 3.83
CA GLU A 115 -32.33 9.02 5.25
C GLU A 115 -32.37 7.54 5.68
N ARG A 116 -31.64 7.21 6.73
CA ARG A 116 -31.61 5.87 7.33
C ARG A 116 -32.11 5.99 8.76
N ILE A 117 -33.30 5.47 9.00
CA ILE A 117 -33.89 5.39 10.33
C ILE A 117 -33.38 4.11 10.99
N ILE A 118 -32.79 4.25 12.19
CA ILE A 118 -32.22 3.15 12.94
C ILE A 118 -32.97 3.07 14.29
N GLU A 119 -33.86 2.09 14.36
CA GLU A 119 -34.66 1.86 15.57
C GLU A 119 -33.98 0.87 16.52
N PRO A 120 -34.16 1.03 17.85
CA PRO A 120 -33.77 0.01 18.82
C PRO A 120 -34.53 -1.28 18.56
N GLN A 121 -33.84 -2.42 18.71
CA GLN A 121 -34.44 -3.76 18.50
C GLN A 121 -35.36 -4.19 19.60
N GLU A 122 -35.31 -3.53 20.76
CA GLU A 122 -36.11 -3.85 21.93
C GLU A 122 -37.52 -3.29 21.81
N ASP A 123 -38.53 -4.17 21.89
CA ASP A 123 -39.94 -3.80 21.95
C ASP A 123 -40.40 -3.45 23.38
N ALA A 124 -39.67 -3.92 24.39
CA ALA A 124 -39.95 -3.69 25.81
C ALA A 124 -38.67 -3.26 26.55
N CYS A 125 -38.82 -2.60 27.70
CA CYS A 125 -37.69 -2.15 28.52
C CYS A 125 -36.83 -3.35 28.98
N PRO A 126 -35.51 -3.38 28.71
CA PRO A 126 -34.64 -4.48 29.10
C PRO A 126 -34.43 -4.59 30.62
N GLN A 127 -34.76 -3.56 31.40
CA GLN A 127 -34.63 -3.58 32.86
C GLN A 127 -35.89 -4.02 33.57
N CYS A 128 -37.08 -3.62 33.11
CA CYS A 128 -38.33 -3.88 33.83
C CYS A 128 -39.47 -4.48 33.00
N GLY A 129 -39.26 -4.72 31.69
CA GLY A 129 -40.27 -5.25 30.77
C GLY A 129 -41.40 -4.25 30.42
N GLY A 130 -41.33 -3.01 30.87
CA GLY A 130 -42.36 -2.00 30.63
C GLY A 130 -42.36 -1.43 29.22
N ASN A 131 -43.46 -0.75 28.83
CA ASN A 131 -43.58 -0.15 27.49
C ASN A 131 -42.60 1.00 27.29
N LEU A 132 -41.97 1.03 26.13
CA LEU A 132 -41.06 2.09 25.68
C LEU A 132 -41.84 3.20 24.93
N LYS A 133 -41.55 4.47 25.26
CA LYS A 133 -42.12 5.64 24.58
C LYS A 133 -41.04 6.40 23.84
N PRO A 134 -41.36 7.04 22.67
CA PRO A 134 -40.42 7.91 21.98
C PRO A 134 -39.87 9.00 22.90
N LEU A 135 -38.54 9.21 22.91
CA LEU A 135 -37.86 10.22 23.70
C LEU A 135 -37.18 11.29 22.84
N GLY A 136 -36.85 10.97 21.63
CA GLY A 136 -36.15 11.87 20.68
C GLY A 136 -35.28 11.09 19.71
N GLU A 137 -34.44 11.82 18.95
CA GLU A 137 -33.62 11.28 17.90
C GLU A 137 -32.19 11.85 17.97
N ASP A 138 -31.19 11.02 17.68
CA ASP A 138 -29.84 11.48 17.37
C ASP A 138 -29.64 11.41 15.86
N VAL A 139 -29.30 12.54 15.25
CA VAL A 139 -29.08 12.64 13.79
C VAL A 139 -27.61 12.84 13.52
N SER A 140 -27.07 12.06 12.59
CA SER A 140 -25.71 12.23 12.07
C SER A 140 -25.70 12.12 10.55
N GLU A 141 -24.88 12.93 9.90
CA GLU A 141 -24.77 12.96 8.44
C GLU A 141 -23.41 12.43 7.98
N GLN A 142 -23.38 11.75 6.83
CA GLN A 142 -22.18 11.31 6.13
C GLN A 142 -22.23 11.77 4.69
N LEU A 143 -21.10 12.21 4.15
CA LEU A 143 -20.96 12.53 2.73
C LEU A 143 -20.50 11.28 1.99
N GLU A 144 -21.24 10.89 0.97
CA GLU A 144 -20.90 9.73 0.14
C GLU A 144 -20.83 10.13 -1.33
N ILE A 145 -19.98 9.45 -2.11
CA ILE A 145 -19.89 9.61 -3.56
C ILE A 145 -20.71 8.53 -4.26
N ILE A 146 -21.49 8.94 -5.24
CA ILE A 146 -22.18 8.05 -6.17
C ILE A 146 -21.63 8.33 -7.58
N GLU A 147 -22.07 7.60 -8.60
CA GLU A 147 -21.59 7.83 -9.95
C GLU A 147 -21.71 9.32 -10.34
N SER A 148 -20.53 9.95 -10.50
CA SER A 148 -20.38 11.36 -10.88
C SER A 148 -21.01 12.42 -9.96
N ALA A 149 -21.50 12.05 -8.75
CA ALA A 149 -22.16 12.95 -7.82
C ALA A 149 -21.86 12.61 -6.35
N PHE A 150 -22.30 13.48 -5.46
CA PHE A 150 -22.28 13.25 -4.01
C PHE A 150 -23.70 13.08 -3.48
N LYS A 151 -23.85 12.30 -2.41
CA LYS A 151 -25.06 12.23 -1.60
C LYS A 151 -24.73 12.39 -0.13
N VAL A 152 -25.70 12.86 0.65
CA VAL A 152 -25.59 12.90 2.11
C VAL A 152 -26.40 11.74 2.68
N ILE A 153 -25.73 10.88 3.48
CA ILE A 153 -26.40 9.83 4.24
C ILE A 153 -26.72 10.39 5.62
N ARG A 154 -27.99 10.55 5.90
CA ARG A 154 -28.49 11.04 7.19
C ARG A 154 -28.94 9.86 8.06
N ASN A 155 -28.13 9.51 9.06
CA ASN A 155 -28.45 8.45 10.00
C ASN A 155 -29.26 9.04 11.17
N VAL A 156 -30.53 8.64 11.30
CA VAL A 156 -31.42 9.04 12.37
C VAL A 156 -31.58 7.88 13.35
N ARG A 157 -31.13 8.06 14.57
CA ARG A 157 -31.23 7.06 15.64
C ARG A 157 -32.28 7.49 16.64
N THR A 158 -33.40 6.83 16.61
CA THR A 158 -34.51 7.10 17.54
C THR A 158 -34.16 6.65 18.96
N LYS A 159 -34.61 7.43 19.94
CA LYS A 159 -34.51 7.10 21.37
C LYS A 159 -35.91 6.78 21.91
N LYS A 160 -36.00 5.71 22.68
CA LYS A 160 -37.22 5.33 23.39
C LYS A 160 -36.96 5.34 24.89
N ALA A 161 -37.86 5.88 25.69
CA ALA A 161 -37.79 5.85 27.14
C ALA A 161 -38.83 4.90 27.72
N CYS A 162 -38.46 4.15 28.74
CA CYS A 162 -39.41 3.33 29.49
C CYS A 162 -40.32 4.20 30.36
N ALA A 163 -41.60 3.97 30.27
CA ALA A 163 -42.58 4.69 31.09
C ALA A 163 -42.55 4.29 32.60
N CYS A 164 -41.88 3.19 32.96
CA CYS A 164 -41.89 2.63 34.29
C CYS A 164 -40.60 2.88 35.10
N CYS A 165 -39.42 2.94 34.45
CA CYS A 165 -38.13 3.01 35.14
C CYS A 165 -37.14 4.00 34.52
N ASP A 166 -37.59 4.90 33.63
CA ASP A 166 -36.78 5.90 32.93
C ASP A 166 -35.57 5.35 32.15
N CYS A 167 -35.48 4.03 31.94
CA CYS A 167 -34.46 3.41 31.11
C CYS A 167 -34.57 3.92 29.67
N ILE A 168 -33.45 4.41 29.11
CA ILE A 168 -33.38 4.90 27.73
C ILE A 168 -32.76 3.80 26.84
N VAL A 169 -33.45 3.47 25.76
CA VAL A 169 -33.01 2.49 24.76
C VAL A 169 -32.78 3.21 23.43
N GLN A 170 -31.64 2.96 22.84
CA GLN A 170 -31.27 3.50 21.55
C GLN A 170 -30.41 2.49 20.77
N ALA A 171 -30.61 2.35 19.46
CA ALA A 171 -29.76 1.52 18.63
C ALA A 171 -28.30 2.00 18.68
N PRO A 172 -27.30 1.10 18.61
CA PRO A 172 -25.90 1.48 18.50
C PRO A 172 -25.67 2.35 17.25
N ALA A 173 -24.68 3.23 17.31
CA ALA A 173 -24.32 4.02 16.14
C ALA A 173 -23.78 3.08 15.04
N PRO A 174 -24.11 3.30 13.75
CA PRO A 174 -23.48 2.58 12.66
C PRO A 174 -21.96 2.73 12.73
N SER A 175 -21.26 1.65 12.48
CA SER A 175 -19.81 1.68 12.38
C SER A 175 -19.34 2.61 11.27
N ARG A 176 -18.19 3.22 11.46
CA ARG A 176 -17.57 4.12 10.48
C ARG A 176 -16.12 3.73 10.27
N PRO A 177 -15.61 3.78 9.04
CA PRO A 177 -14.20 3.51 8.75
C PRO A 177 -13.26 4.38 9.58
N ILE A 178 -13.63 5.65 9.75
CA ILE A 178 -12.89 6.63 10.54
C ILE A 178 -13.79 7.14 11.67
N GLN A 179 -13.34 6.98 12.90
CA GLN A 179 -14.06 7.51 14.07
C GLN A 179 -14.21 9.04 13.94
N ARG A 180 -15.41 9.53 14.25
CA ARG A 180 -15.77 10.96 14.12
C ARG A 180 -15.62 11.55 12.70
N GLY A 181 -15.26 10.75 11.67
CA GLY A 181 -15.25 11.15 10.27
C GLY A 181 -16.66 11.28 9.70
N PHE A 182 -16.84 12.17 8.74
CA PHE A 182 -18.09 12.30 7.98
C PHE A 182 -18.01 11.70 6.57
N ALA A 183 -16.84 11.20 6.15
CA ALA A 183 -16.70 10.52 4.88
C ALA A 183 -17.31 9.12 4.94
N GLY A 184 -18.14 8.81 3.96
CA GLY A 184 -18.64 7.45 3.75
C GLY A 184 -17.57 6.56 3.09
N PRO A 185 -17.75 5.23 3.16
CA PRO A 185 -16.81 4.26 2.60
C PRO A 185 -16.49 4.47 1.12
N GLY A 186 -17.49 4.80 0.30
CA GLY A 186 -17.30 5.05 -1.13
C GLY A 186 -16.50 6.32 -1.39
N LEU A 187 -16.72 7.40 -0.63
CA LEU A 187 -15.93 8.62 -0.75
C LEU A 187 -14.45 8.36 -0.40
N LEU A 188 -14.17 7.59 0.66
CA LEU A 188 -12.81 7.21 1.04
C LEU A 188 -12.14 6.34 -0.03
N ALA A 189 -12.87 5.38 -0.59
CA ALA A 189 -12.39 4.52 -1.68
C ALA A 189 -12.06 5.34 -2.94
N ASN A 190 -12.94 6.25 -3.33
CA ASN A 190 -12.74 7.13 -4.48
C ASN A 190 -11.50 8.02 -4.31
N ILE A 191 -11.32 8.64 -3.13
CA ILE A 191 -10.13 9.45 -2.85
C ILE A 191 -8.85 8.60 -2.91
N ALA A 192 -8.86 7.39 -2.35
CA ALA A 192 -7.72 6.49 -2.36
C ALA A 192 -7.36 6.04 -3.78
N VAL A 193 -8.34 5.59 -4.57
CA VAL A 193 -8.13 5.14 -5.95
C VAL A 193 -7.68 6.31 -6.83
N SER A 194 -8.34 7.46 -6.74
CA SER A 194 -7.93 8.66 -7.46
C SER A 194 -6.49 9.06 -7.14
N LYS A 195 -6.04 8.90 -5.87
CA LYS A 195 -4.65 9.20 -5.49
C LYS A 195 -3.66 8.15 -5.98
N PHE A 196 -3.90 6.87 -5.72
CA PHE A 196 -2.89 5.81 -5.89
C PHE A 196 -3.01 5.05 -7.22
N ALA A 197 -4.20 5.00 -7.84
CA ALA A 197 -4.39 4.35 -9.14
C ALA A 197 -4.46 5.35 -10.30
N ASP A 198 -5.08 6.53 -10.10
CA ASP A 198 -5.26 7.57 -11.13
C ASP A 198 -4.24 8.71 -10.98
N HIS A 199 -3.37 8.61 -9.98
CA HIS A 199 -2.24 9.50 -9.74
C HIS A 199 -2.62 10.97 -9.52
N GLN A 200 -3.80 11.25 -8.94
CA GLN A 200 -4.29 12.60 -8.67
C GLN A 200 -3.90 13.04 -7.25
N PRO A 201 -3.07 14.09 -7.06
CA PRO A 201 -2.80 14.67 -5.75
C PRO A 201 -4.09 15.15 -5.06
N LEU A 202 -4.14 15.14 -3.73
CA LEU A 202 -5.34 15.51 -2.97
C LEU A 202 -5.79 16.93 -3.24
N TYR A 203 -4.88 17.90 -3.40
CA TYR A 203 -5.23 19.27 -3.75
C TYR A 203 -5.96 19.37 -5.11
N ARG A 204 -5.55 18.53 -6.09
CA ARG A 204 -6.19 18.49 -7.40
C ARG A 204 -7.59 17.84 -7.31
N GLN A 205 -7.74 16.80 -6.50
CA GLN A 205 -9.03 16.20 -6.17
C GLN A 205 -9.96 17.22 -5.49
N ALA A 206 -9.46 18.01 -4.53
CA ALA A 206 -10.23 19.07 -3.88
C ALA A 206 -10.80 20.07 -4.89
N MET A 207 -10.00 20.49 -5.89
CA MET A 207 -10.50 21.34 -6.97
C MET A 207 -11.55 20.66 -7.85
N ILE A 208 -11.43 19.34 -8.09
CA ILE A 208 -12.42 18.56 -8.84
C ILE A 208 -13.73 18.49 -8.05
N HIS A 209 -13.67 18.22 -6.76
CA HIS A 209 -14.84 18.16 -5.88
C HIS A 209 -15.53 19.52 -5.73
N ALA A 210 -14.77 20.61 -5.63
CA ALA A 210 -15.32 21.97 -5.60
C ALA A 210 -16.13 22.30 -6.86
N ARG A 211 -15.68 21.87 -8.05
CA ARG A 211 -16.47 22.02 -9.31
C ARG A 211 -17.76 21.21 -9.31
N ARG A 212 -17.85 20.17 -8.47
CA ARG A 212 -19.07 19.36 -8.26
C ARG A 212 -19.93 19.88 -7.10
N GLY A 213 -19.62 21.08 -6.57
CA GLY A 213 -20.37 21.72 -5.51
C GLY A 213 -20.05 21.25 -4.09
N VAL A 214 -18.99 20.47 -3.90
CA VAL A 214 -18.55 19.98 -2.57
C VAL A 214 -17.14 20.48 -2.27
N GLU A 215 -17.01 21.34 -1.29
CA GLU A 215 -15.71 21.83 -0.81
C GLU A 215 -15.13 20.84 0.21
N LEU A 216 -14.08 20.14 -0.17
CA LEU A 216 -13.29 19.29 0.72
C LEU A 216 -11.90 19.90 0.88
N ASP A 217 -11.54 20.23 2.12
CA ASP A 217 -10.21 20.71 2.43
C ASP A 217 -9.16 19.59 2.23
N PRO A 218 -8.05 19.85 1.49
CA PRO A 218 -6.95 18.90 1.34
C PRO A 218 -6.39 18.36 2.66
N ALA A 219 -6.39 19.18 3.72
CA ALA A 219 -5.99 18.77 5.06
C ALA A 219 -6.92 17.67 5.62
N THR A 220 -8.21 17.79 5.41
CA THR A 220 -9.20 16.81 5.85
C THR A 220 -9.04 15.49 5.08
N THR A 221 -8.90 15.54 3.76
CA THR A 221 -8.69 14.34 2.94
C THR A 221 -7.33 13.68 3.22
N GLY A 222 -6.31 14.47 3.56
CA GLY A 222 -5.01 13.98 4.03
C GLY A 222 -5.12 13.16 5.31
N ARG A 223 -5.80 13.68 6.34
CA ARG A 223 -6.08 12.95 7.59
C ARG A 223 -6.85 11.65 7.34
N TRP A 224 -7.86 11.68 6.46
CA TRP A 224 -8.59 10.47 6.10
C TRP A 224 -7.68 9.41 5.47
N MET A 225 -6.76 9.79 4.60
CA MET A 225 -5.80 8.83 4.02
C MET A 225 -4.84 8.27 5.08
N GLY A 226 -4.45 9.08 6.07
CA GLY A 226 -3.69 8.60 7.23
C GLY A 226 -4.45 7.54 8.02
N ALA A 227 -5.68 7.85 8.43
CA ALA A 227 -6.55 6.92 9.17
C ALA A 227 -6.89 5.64 8.38
N CYS A 228 -7.16 5.75 7.07
CA CYS A 228 -7.36 4.59 6.20
C CYS A 228 -6.11 3.70 6.14
N GLY A 229 -4.91 4.29 6.11
CA GLY A 229 -3.65 3.53 6.13
C GLY A 229 -3.53 2.64 7.37
N VAL A 230 -3.86 3.17 8.55
CA VAL A 230 -3.89 2.40 9.80
C VAL A 230 -4.97 1.32 9.76
N LEU A 231 -6.17 1.68 9.31
CA LEU A 231 -7.32 0.78 9.27
C LEU A 231 -7.06 -0.49 8.44
N ILE A 232 -6.34 -0.36 7.31
CA ILE A 232 -6.07 -1.49 6.41
C ILE A 232 -4.82 -2.29 6.80
N THR A 233 -4.04 -1.88 7.80
CA THR A 233 -2.78 -2.56 8.19
C THR A 233 -2.96 -4.07 8.39
N PRO A 234 -3.95 -4.56 9.16
CA PRO A 234 -4.12 -6.00 9.37
C PRO A 234 -4.40 -6.78 8.08
N LEU A 235 -5.10 -6.15 7.13
CA LEU A 235 -5.40 -6.76 5.83
C LEU A 235 -4.16 -6.82 4.94
N VAL A 236 -3.31 -5.78 4.97
CA VAL A 236 -2.03 -5.77 4.24
C VAL A 236 -1.06 -6.80 4.82
N GLU A 237 -1.05 -7.00 6.15
CA GLU A 237 -0.29 -8.06 6.80
C GLU A 237 -0.79 -9.47 6.40
N ALA A 238 -2.10 -9.66 6.29
CA ALA A 238 -2.68 -10.90 5.77
C ALA A 238 -2.24 -11.18 4.33
N LEU A 239 -2.25 -10.15 3.49
CA LEU A 239 -1.76 -10.23 2.11
C LEU A 239 -0.27 -10.58 2.07
N HIS A 240 0.56 -9.98 2.92
CA HIS A 240 1.99 -10.31 3.04
C HIS A 240 2.18 -11.80 3.39
N ARG A 241 1.48 -12.31 4.42
CA ARG A 241 1.53 -13.74 4.78
C ARG A 241 1.16 -14.64 3.60
N TYR A 242 0.14 -14.28 2.84
CA TYR A 242 -0.29 -15.04 1.67
C TYR A 242 0.79 -15.06 0.57
N VAL A 243 1.44 -13.93 0.31
CA VAL A 243 2.52 -13.83 -0.69
C VAL A 243 3.74 -14.65 -0.26
N VAL A 244 4.17 -14.53 0.99
CA VAL A 244 5.36 -15.23 1.51
C VAL A 244 5.15 -16.75 1.65
N ALA A 245 3.90 -17.20 1.77
CA ALA A 245 3.58 -18.63 1.80
C ALA A 245 3.65 -19.34 0.43
N SER A 246 4.02 -18.63 -0.65
CA SER A 246 4.12 -19.21 -2.01
C SER A 246 5.43 -19.97 -2.22
N GLY A 247 5.48 -20.82 -3.25
CA GLY A 247 6.70 -21.51 -3.68
C GLY A 247 7.61 -20.66 -4.59
N LYS A 248 7.10 -19.52 -5.10
CA LYS A 248 7.83 -18.59 -5.95
C LYS A 248 7.35 -17.17 -5.69
N ILE A 249 8.29 -16.25 -5.61
CA ILE A 249 8.03 -14.80 -5.52
C ILE A 249 8.81 -14.07 -6.60
N HIS A 250 8.14 -13.16 -7.31
CA HIS A 250 8.78 -12.15 -8.14
C HIS A 250 9.01 -10.90 -7.31
N THR A 251 10.19 -10.30 -7.40
CA THR A 251 10.50 -9.06 -6.66
C THR A 251 11.29 -8.08 -7.49
N ASP A 252 11.03 -6.80 -7.27
CA ASP A 252 11.78 -5.69 -7.85
C ASP A 252 11.60 -4.45 -6.97
N ASP A 253 12.42 -3.42 -7.17
CA ASP A 253 12.30 -2.17 -6.45
C ASP A 253 12.41 -0.93 -7.34
N THR A 254 11.75 0.15 -6.96
CA THR A 254 11.87 1.43 -7.66
C THR A 254 12.27 2.55 -6.70
N PRO A 255 13.14 3.50 -7.12
CA PRO A 255 13.47 4.65 -6.29
C PRO A 255 12.27 5.57 -6.13
N MET A 256 12.03 6.01 -4.91
CA MET A 256 11.01 7.00 -4.57
C MET A 256 11.70 8.23 -3.94
N PRO A 257 11.67 9.39 -4.60
CA PRO A 257 12.14 10.63 -3.97
C PRO A 257 11.29 10.95 -2.75
N VAL A 258 11.92 11.33 -1.65
CA VAL A 258 11.25 11.70 -0.39
C VAL A 258 11.79 13.05 0.08
N LEU A 259 10.94 13.94 0.53
CA LEU A 259 11.38 15.21 1.08
C LEU A 259 12.25 15.01 2.32
N ALA A 260 13.34 15.74 2.38
CA ALA A 260 14.26 15.78 3.52
C ALA A 260 14.46 17.23 3.94
N PRO A 261 13.61 17.76 4.84
CA PRO A 261 13.70 19.14 5.28
C PRO A 261 15.10 19.49 5.76
N GLY A 262 15.58 20.67 5.42
CA GLY A 262 16.94 21.15 5.77
C GLY A 262 18.06 20.76 4.80
N ASN A 263 17.88 19.76 3.92
CA ASN A 263 18.93 19.26 3.02
C ASN A 263 18.94 19.91 1.64
N GLY A 264 17.97 20.76 1.30
CA GLY A 264 17.84 21.40 -0.02
C GLY A 264 17.55 20.45 -1.19
N LYS A 265 17.47 19.15 -0.95
CA LYS A 265 17.18 18.10 -1.95
C LYS A 265 16.42 16.94 -1.30
N THR A 266 15.71 16.16 -2.12
CA THR A 266 15.06 14.94 -1.68
C THR A 266 16.10 13.85 -1.35
N LYS A 267 15.80 13.00 -0.37
CA LYS A 267 16.45 11.69 -0.19
C LYS A 267 15.79 10.66 -1.10
N THR A 268 16.44 9.51 -1.29
CA THR A 268 15.91 8.43 -2.12
C THR A 268 15.50 7.26 -1.24
N GLY A 269 14.21 7.10 -1.01
CA GLY A 269 13.62 5.88 -0.49
C GLY A 269 13.41 4.83 -1.59
N ARG A 270 12.90 3.68 -1.23
CA ARG A 270 12.60 2.57 -2.14
C ARG A 270 11.20 2.03 -1.89
N LEU A 271 10.51 1.76 -2.98
CA LEU A 271 9.29 0.98 -2.96
C LEU A 271 9.62 -0.39 -3.57
N TRP A 272 9.44 -1.44 -2.78
CA TRP A 272 9.65 -2.83 -3.14
C TRP A 272 8.31 -3.46 -3.50
N VAL A 273 8.30 -4.40 -4.43
CA VAL A 273 7.14 -5.23 -4.73
C VAL A 273 7.51 -6.71 -4.64
N TYR A 274 6.60 -7.49 -4.09
CA TYR A 274 6.67 -8.95 -4.00
C TYR A 274 5.38 -9.51 -4.58
N VAL A 275 5.52 -10.30 -5.64
CA VAL A 275 4.36 -10.78 -6.41
C VAL A 275 4.33 -12.29 -6.40
N ARG A 276 3.22 -12.84 -5.92
CA ARG A 276 2.81 -14.23 -6.14
C ARG A 276 1.92 -14.25 -7.36
N ASP A 277 2.38 -14.88 -8.44
CA ASP A 277 1.56 -15.09 -9.64
C ASP A 277 2.05 -16.34 -10.37
N ASP A 278 1.31 -17.43 -10.23
CA ASP A 278 1.64 -18.74 -10.77
C ASP A 278 0.72 -19.14 -11.94
N ARG A 279 -0.07 -18.21 -12.48
CA ARG A 279 -0.97 -18.45 -13.62
C ARG A 279 -0.25 -18.95 -14.88
N ASN A 280 1.00 -18.51 -15.09
CA ASN A 280 1.83 -19.00 -16.19
C ASN A 280 2.21 -20.48 -16.05
N SER A 281 2.11 -21.06 -14.86
CA SER A 281 2.29 -22.49 -14.59
C SER A 281 0.98 -23.25 -14.37
N GLY A 282 -0.14 -22.68 -14.84
CA GLY A 282 -1.45 -23.32 -14.78
C GLY A 282 -2.09 -23.34 -13.38
N SER A 283 -1.58 -22.57 -12.43
CA SER A 283 -2.14 -22.49 -11.09
C SER A 283 -3.44 -21.67 -11.06
N GLU A 284 -4.41 -22.14 -10.29
CA GLU A 284 -5.66 -21.44 -9.98
C GLU A 284 -5.57 -20.55 -8.73
N GLU A 285 -4.42 -20.59 -8.04
CA GLU A 285 -4.17 -19.73 -6.87
C GLU A 285 -4.26 -18.25 -7.24
N ALA A 286 -4.91 -17.47 -6.38
CA ALA A 286 -5.13 -16.06 -6.64
C ALA A 286 -3.81 -15.28 -6.73
N PRO A 287 -3.56 -14.51 -7.79
CA PRO A 287 -2.37 -13.67 -7.88
C PRO A 287 -2.45 -12.53 -6.88
N ALA A 288 -1.32 -12.19 -6.26
CA ALA A 288 -1.23 -11.17 -5.24
C ALA A 288 0.05 -10.35 -5.37
N ALA A 289 -0.03 -9.06 -5.09
CA ALA A 289 1.11 -8.15 -5.05
C ALA A 289 1.14 -7.43 -3.70
N TRP A 290 2.22 -7.63 -2.95
CA TRP A 290 2.48 -6.91 -1.72
C TRP A 290 3.61 -5.91 -1.92
N PHE A 291 3.40 -4.68 -1.49
CA PHE A 291 4.40 -3.62 -1.56
C PHE A 291 4.91 -3.26 -0.18
N ALA A 292 6.20 -2.92 -0.10
CA ALA A 292 6.82 -2.41 1.10
C ALA A 292 7.66 -1.17 0.80
N TYR A 293 7.74 -0.25 1.75
CA TYR A 293 8.56 0.94 1.65
C TYR A 293 9.82 0.82 2.52
N SER A 294 10.93 1.40 2.08
CA SER A 294 12.11 1.59 2.91
C SER A 294 12.81 2.92 2.62
N ALA A 295 13.44 3.49 3.65
CA ALA A 295 14.13 4.78 3.55
C ALA A 295 15.41 4.75 2.69
N ASN A 296 15.90 3.55 2.35
CA ASN A 296 17.10 3.33 1.54
C ASN A 296 17.05 1.95 0.85
N ARG A 297 18.07 1.62 0.03
CA ARG A 297 18.19 0.34 -0.69
C ARG A 297 19.10 -0.67 0.02
N GLN A 298 19.11 -0.75 1.34
CA GLN A 298 19.95 -1.73 2.04
C GLN A 298 19.33 -3.14 2.01
N GLY A 299 20.19 -4.17 1.90
CA GLY A 299 19.76 -5.57 1.82
C GLY A 299 19.03 -6.09 3.05
N LEU A 300 19.14 -5.40 4.20
CA LEU A 300 18.37 -5.74 5.40
C LEU A 300 16.83 -5.65 5.19
N HIS A 301 16.38 -4.76 4.30
CA HIS A 301 14.96 -4.60 4.04
C HIS A 301 14.36 -5.84 3.34
N PRO A 302 14.84 -6.28 2.17
CA PRO A 302 14.31 -7.51 1.57
C PRO A 302 14.55 -8.76 2.44
N GLN A 303 15.60 -8.82 3.27
CA GLN A 303 15.78 -9.90 4.25
C GLN A 303 14.64 -9.93 5.28
N SER A 304 14.22 -8.76 5.79
CA SER A 304 13.09 -8.65 6.70
C SER A 304 11.76 -8.95 6.00
N HIS A 305 11.57 -8.44 4.80
CA HIS A 305 10.33 -8.61 4.02
C HIS A 305 10.07 -10.08 3.64
N LEU A 306 11.13 -10.85 3.40
CA LEU A 306 11.09 -12.26 3.01
C LEU A 306 11.38 -13.21 4.17
N ALA A 307 11.31 -12.73 5.42
CA ALA A 307 11.51 -13.59 6.59
C ALA A 307 10.48 -14.75 6.58
N GLY A 308 10.99 -15.99 6.64
CA GLY A 308 10.17 -17.20 6.59
C GLY A 308 9.79 -17.67 5.19
N PHE A 309 10.17 -16.96 4.13
CA PHE A 309 10.01 -17.45 2.76
C PHE A 309 11.02 -18.58 2.46
N ALA A 310 10.53 -19.62 1.78
CA ALA A 310 11.35 -20.69 1.21
C ALA A 310 10.83 -21.01 -0.19
N GLY A 311 11.73 -21.04 -1.19
CA GLY A 311 11.34 -21.27 -2.58
C GLY A 311 12.17 -20.48 -3.59
N VAL A 312 11.59 -20.16 -4.73
CA VAL A 312 12.26 -19.44 -5.83
C VAL A 312 12.04 -17.95 -5.69
N LEU A 313 13.11 -17.18 -5.60
CA LEU A 313 13.07 -15.72 -5.68
C LEU A 313 13.50 -15.27 -7.09
N GLN A 314 12.54 -14.78 -7.85
CA GLN A 314 12.76 -14.23 -9.19
C GLN A 314 13.07 -12.73 -9.07
N ALA A 315 14.30 -12.32 -9.35
CA ALA A 315 14.73 -10.95 -9.12
C ALA A 315 15.71 -10.45 -10.19
N ASP A 316 16.05 -9.15 -10.11
CA ASP A 316 17.25 -8.63 -10.76
C ASP A 316 18.51 -9.04 -9.95
N ALA A 317 19.69 -8.80 -10.53
CA ALA A 317 20.97 -9.11 -9.90
C ALA A 317 21.36 -8.12 -8.78
N TYR A 318 20.43 -7.68 -7.98
CA TYR A 318 20.75 -6.77 -6.88
C TYR A 318 21.45 -7.51 -5.73
N ALA A 319 22.69 -7.10 -5.41
CA ALA A 319 23.51 -7.76 -4.39
C ALA A 319 22.90 -7.75 -2.97
N GLY A 320 21.87 -6.91 -2.72
CA GLY A 320 21.15 -6.90 -1.44
C GLY A 320 20.37 -8.18 -1.15
N TYR A 321 20.10 -9.02 -2.16
CA TYR A 321 19.48 -10.33 -1.98
C TYR A 321 20.48 -11.45 -1.61
N ASN A 322 21.80 -11.25 -1.81
CA ASN A 322 22.78 -12.32 -1.64
C ASN A 322 22.70 -13.05 -0.28
N LYS A 323 22.39 -12.31 0.79
CA LYS A 323 22.26 -12.93 2.12
C LYS A 323 21.05 -13.86 2.26
N ILE A 324 20.02 -13.66 1.44
CA ILE A 324 18.80 -14.49 1.47
C ILE A 324 19.08 -15.88 0.89
N PHE A 325 20.08 -15.99 0.01
CA PHE A 325 20.40 -17.25 -0.66
C PHE A 325 21.41 -18.14 0.10
N ILE A 326 21.99 -17.65 1.22
CA ILE A 326 23.13 -18.32 1.87
C ILE A 326 22.76 -19.69 2.48
N ASP A 327 21.58 -19.81 3.08
CA ASP A 327 21.13 -21.04 3.73
C ASP A 327 20.52 -22.06 2.76
N GLY A 328 20.34 -21.69 1.49
CA GLY A 328 19.78 -22.56 0.45
C GLY A 328 18.27 -22.79 0.52
N SER A 329 17.57 -22.17 1.48
CA SER A 329 16.10 -22.24 1.57
C SER A 329 15.43 -21.44 0.44
N VAL A 330 16.10 -20.38 -0.02
CA VAL A 330 15.68 -19.54 -1.13
C VAL A 330 16.66 -19.69 -2.29
N ILE A 331 16.12 -19.95 -3.47
CA ILE A 331 16.92 -20.18 -4.69
C ILE A 331 16.74 -18.98 -5.61
N GLU A 332 17.86 -18.45 -6.10
CA GLU A 332 17.86 -17.34 -7.04
C GLU A 332 17.45 -17.77 -8.44
N ALA A 333 16.52 -17.04 -9.05
CA ALA A 333 16.23 -17.09 -10.47
C ALA A 333 16.39 -15.68 -11.07
N ALA A 334 17.28 -15.55 -12.05
CA ALA A 334 17.56 -14.25 -12.67
C ALA A 334 16.65 -13.98 -13.89
N CYS A 335 16.76 -12.77 -14.43
CA CYS A 335 15.85 -12.24 -15.45
C CYS A 335 16.57 -12.13 -16.82
N TRP A 336 16.16 -12.95 -17.80
CA TRP A 336 16.64 -12.84 -19.17
C TRP A 336 16.25 -11.53 -19.86
N ALA A 337 15.17 -10.88 -19.46
CA ALA A 337 14.79 -9.58 -20.02
C ALA A 337 15.85 -8.50 -19.70
N HIS A 338 16.42 -8.51 -18.48
CA HIS A 338 17.53 -7.61 -18.11
C HIS A 338 18.80 -7.92 -18.90
N ALA A 339 19.16 -9.19 -19.04
CA ALA A 339 20.30 -9.60 -19.86
C ALA A 339 20.13 -9.18 -21.33
N ARG A 340 18.93 -9.44 -21.89
CA ARG A 340 18.57 -9.04 -23.25
C ARG A 340 18.62 -7.52 -23.44
N ARG A 341 18.12 -6.72 -22.49
CA ARG A 341 18.10 -5.26 -22.57
C ARG A 341 19.51 -4.69 -22.72
N LYS A 342 20.50 -5.18 -21.94
CA LYS A 342 21.90 -4.74 -22.07
C LYS A 342 22.47 -4.96 -23.47
N ILE A 343 22.15 -6.08 -24.13
CA ILE A 343 22.57 -6.37 -25.51
C ILE A 343 21.80 -5.50 -26.50
N TYR A 344 20.47 -5.34 -26.27
CA TYR A 344 19.62 -4.53 -27.14
C TYR A 344 20.04 -3.05 -27.17
N ASP A 345 20.40 -2.47 -26.03
CA ASP A 345 20.85 -1.09 -25.92
C ASP A 345 22.15 -0.85 -26.73
N LEU A 346 23.02 -1.86 -26.80
CA LEU A 346 24.22 -1.83 -27.63
C LEU A 346 23.87 -2.00 -29.12
N HIS A 347 22.99 -2.94 -29.44
CA HIS A 347 22.51 -3.19 -30.79
C HIS A 347 21.81 -1.96 -31.40
N ALA A 348 20.98 -1.27 -30.59
CA ALA A 348 20.31 -0.04 -31.04
C ALA A 348 21.27 1.11 -31.33
N LYS A 349 22.41 1.19 -30.61
CA LYS A 349 23.48 2.18 -30.89
C LYS A 349 24.30 1.80 -32.11
N LYS A 350 24.67 0.52 -32.23
CA LYS A 350 25.47 -0.02 -33.34
C LYS A 350 25.16 -1.51 -33.53
N VAL A 351 24.57 -1.82 -34.66
CA VAL A 351 24.33 -3.20 -35.07
C VAL A 351 25.65 -3.91 -35.33
N THR A 352 25.86 -5.04 -34.64
CA THR A 352 27.02 -5.90 -34.89
C THR A 352 26.56 -7.35 -35.09
N PRO A 353 27.33 -8.20 -35.82
CA PRO A 353 27.00 -9.62 -35.95
C PRO A 353 26.83 -10.31 -34.59
N THR A 354 27.63 -9.92 -33.58
CA THR A 354 27.60 -10.47 -32.24
C THR A 354 26.29 -10.11 -31.51
N THR A 355 25.92 -8.83 -31.50
CA THR A 355 24.68 -8.41 -30.82
C THR A 355 23.42 -8.98 -31.50
N LYS A 356 23.43 -9.06 -32.85
CA LYS A 356 22.35 -9.65 -33.62
C LYS A 356 22.16 -11.13 -33.27
N GLU A 357 23.26 -11.89 -33.21
CA GLU A 357 23.21 -13.33 -32.91
C GLU A 357 22.77 -13.61 -31.48
N ILE A 358 23.26 -12.85 -30.48
CA ILE A 358 22.78 -13.01 -29.09
C ILE A 358 21.27 -12.75 -29.00
N LEU A 359 20.78 -11.66 -29.62
CA LEU A 359 19.35 -11.35 -29.58
C LEU A 359 18.49 -12.39 -30.27
N ARG A 360 18.97 -12.98 -31.38
CA ARG A 360 18.29 -14.08 -32.08
C ARG A 360 18.17 -15.30 -31.18
N ARG A 361 19.26 -15.75 -30.55
CA ARG A 361 19.30 -16.91 -29.66
C ARG A 361 18.40 -16.72 -28.41
N ILE A 362 18.44 -15.54 -27.78
CA ILE A 362 17.54 -15.23 -26.68
C ILE A 362 16.08 -15.26 -27.18
N GLY A 363 15.80 -14.79 -28.39
CA GLY A 363 14.48 -14.86 -29.01
C GLY A 363 13.93 -16.27 -29.14
N GLU A 364 14.81 -17.26 -29.45
CA GLU A 364 14.44 -18.67 -29.53
C GLU A 364 14.00 -19.23 -28.16
N LEU A 365 14.67 -18.83 -27.06
CA LEU A 365 14.26 -19.19 -25.70
C LEU A 365 12.86 -18.69 -25.39
N TYR A 366 12.56 -17.43 -25.71
CA TYR A 366 11.24 -16.83 -25.52
C TYR A 366 10.15 -17.49 -26.38
N ALA A 367 10.50 -17.95 -27.58
CA ALA A 367 9.56 -18.66 -28.46
C ALA A 367 9.10 -19.99 -27.85
N ILE A 368 10.01 -20.72 -27.20
CA ILE A 368 9.66 -21.95 -26.47
C ILE A 368 8.78 -21.62 -25.26
N GLU A 369 9.14 -20.61 -24.46
CA GLU A 369 8.34 -20.20 -23.29
C GLU A 369 6.92 -19.78 -23.67
N ALA A 370 6.72 -19.13 -24.82
CA ALA A 370 5.39 -18.76 -25.29
C ALA A 370 4.50 -19.98 -25.57
N GLN A 371 5.08 -21.14 -25.98
CA GLN A 371 4.35 -22.37 -26.28
C GLN A 371 3.91 -23.11 -25.01
N ILE A 372 4.66 -22.96 -23.91
CA ILE A 372 4.42 -23.71 -22.66
C ILE A 372 3.75 -22.86 -21.58
N ARG A 373 3.40 -21.63 -21.89
CA ARG A 373 2.67 -20.77 -20.95
C ARG A 373 1.31 -21.37 -20.61
N GLY A 374 0.97 -21.42 -19.31
CA GLY A 374 -0.26 -22.03 -18.81
C GLY A 374 -0.18 -23.54 -18.64
N GLN A 375 0.93 -24.19 -19.00
CA GLN A 375 1.14 -25.62 -18.76
C GLN A 375 1.57 -25.88 -17.30
N PRO A 376 1.25 -27.07 -16.75
CA PRO A 376 1.70 -27.45 -15.42
C PRO A 376 3.23 -27.43 -15.25
N PRO A 377 3.75 -27.22 -14.02
CA PRO A 377 5.19 -27.09 -13.78
C PRO A 377 6.04 -28.24 -14.31
N ASP A 378 5.59 -29.47 -14.15
CA ASP A 378 6.32 -30.67 -14.61
C ASP A 378 6.46 -30.69 -16.14
N GLU A 379 5.41 -30.31 -16.86
CA GLU A 379 5.44 -30.24 -18.31
C GLU A 379 6.32 -29.08 -18.80
N ARG A 380 6.26 -27.94 -18.17
CA ARG A 380 7.17 -26.80 -18.46
C ARG A 380 8.62 -27.23 -18.28
N LYS A 381 8.95 -27.86 -17.15
CA LYS A 381 10.29 -28.38 -16.88
C LYS A 381 10.71 -29.39 -17.96
N ARG A 382 9.83 -30.36 -18.28
CA ARG A 382 10.12 -31.38 -19.29
C ARG A 382 10.48 -30.78 -20.66
N ILE A 383 9.68 -29.82 -21.14
CA ILE A 383 9.92 -29.17 -22.44
C ILE A 383 11.19 -28.31 -22.39
N ARG A 384 11.42 -27.59 -21.31
CA ARG A 384 12.64 -26.78 -21.12
C ARG A 384 13.90 -27.64 -21.14
N GLN A 385 13.89 -28.78 -20.48
CA GLN A 385 15.01 -29.73 -20.50
C GLN A 385 15.25 -30.29 -21.91
N LEU A 386 14.19 -30.60 -22.66
CA LEU A 386 14.29 -31.17 -24.01
C LEU A 386 14.70 -30.14 -25.06
N GLN A 387 14.15 -28.92 -25.01
CA GLN A 387 14.29 -27.94 -26.12
C GLN A 387 15.16 -26.74 -25.72
N THR A 388 14.97 -26.19 -24.51
CA THR A 388 15.64 -24.96 -24.09
C THR A 388 17.06 -25.22 -23.61
N ARG A 389 17.27 -26.27 -22.84
CA ARG A 389 18.58 -26.59 -22.25
C ARG A 389 19.69 -26.76 -23.29
N PRO A 390 19.51 -27.50 -24.39
CA PRO A 390 20.54 -27.60 -25.43
C PRO A 390 20.88 -26.26 -26.07
N LEU A 391 19.89 -25.36 -26.28
CA LEU A 391 20.12 -24.03 -26.83
C LEU A 391 20.92 -23.14 -25.88
N ILE A 392 20.65 -23.26 -24.57
CA ILE A 392 21.37 -22.50 -23.53
C ILE A 392 22.80 -22.98 -23.41
N ASP A 393 23.05 -24.28 -23.43
CA ASP A 393 24.38 -24.88 -23.34
C ASP A 393 25.24 -24.47 -24.58
N ASP A 394 24.65 -24.50 -25.78
CA ASP A 394 25.33 -24.00 -27.00
C ASP A 394 25.55 -22.47 -26.95
N LEU A 395 24.61 -21.71 -26.42
CA LEU A 395 24.77 -20.26 -26.22
C LEU A 395 25.92 -19.95 -25.26
N GLU A 396 26.08 -20.68 -24.16
CA GLU A 396 27.17 -20.50 -23.21
C GLU A 396 28.55 -20.70 -23.90
N VAL A 397 28.69 -21.83 -24.58
CA VAL A 397 29.93 -22.14 -25.33
C VAL A 397 30.22 -21.05 -26.34
N TRP A 398 29.21 -20.63 -27.09
CA TRP A 398 29.37 -19.58 -28.10
C TRP A 398 29.76 -18.22 -27.48
N LEU A 399 29.15 -17.83 -26.35
CA LEU A 399 29.47 -16.58 -25.64
C LEU A 399 30.92 -16.58 -25.13
N ARG A 400 31.36 -17.70 -24.50
CA ARG A 400 32.73 -17.86 -23.99
C ARG A 400 33.76 -17.80 -25.13
N ASN A 401 33.49 -18.47 -26.25
CA ASN A 401 34.35 -18.40 -27.44
C ASN A 401 34.37 -16.99 -28.04
N ARG A 402 33.23 -16.28 -28.04
CA ARG A 402 33.15 -14.93 -28.57
C ARG A 402 33.96 -13.93 -27.76
N LEU A 403 34.02 -14.09 -26.43
CA LEU A 403 34.87 -13.27 -25.56
C LEU A 403 36.35 -13.33 -25.94
N LEU A 404 36.84 -14.45 -26.45
CA LEU A 404 38.23 -14.58 -26.85
C LEU A 404 38.57 -13.70 -28.07
N THR A 405 37.58 -13.27 -28.84
CA THR A 405 37.74 -12.47 -30.05
C THR A 405 37.38 -10.99 -29.86
N LEU A 406 36.87 -10.61 -28.69
CA LEU A 406 36.44 -9.24 -28.36
C LEU A 406 37.48 -8.55 -27.47
N SER A 407 37.59 -7.22 -27.62
CA SER A 407 38.39 -6.42 -26.70
C SER A 407 37.78 -6.50 -25.29
N THR A 408 38.62 -6.69 -24.26
CA THR A 408 38.22 -6.75 -22.86
C THR A 408 37.51 -5.47 -22.36
N GLN A 409 37.80 -4.34 -22.98
CA GLN A 409 37.23 -3.03 -22.67
C GLN A 409 35.91 -2.73 -23.40
N SER A 410 35.50 -3.60 -24.34
CA SER A 410 34.31 -3.33 -25.15
C SER A 410 33.04 -3.45 -24.29
N GLU A 411 32.04 -2.59 -24.57
CA GLU A 411 30.71 -2.65 -23.92
C GLU A 411 30.03 -4.00 -24.21
N THR A 412 30.28 -4.63 -25.36
CA THR A 412 29.77 -5.97 -25.67
C THR A 412 30.37 -7.02 -24.73
N THR A 413 31.67 -6.94 -24.44
CA THR A 413 32.33 -7.82 -23.47
C THR A 413 31.75 -7.66 -22.08
N LYS A 414 31.50 -6.43 -21.63
CA LYS A 414 30.86 -6.15 -20.32
C LYS A 414 29.45 -6.74 -20.26
N ALA A 415 28.65 -6.61 -21.31
CA ALA A 415 27.32 -7.16 -21.39
C ALA A 415 27.28 -8.70 -21.38
N ILE A 416 28.23 -9.35 -22.11
CA ILE A 416 28.37 -10.80 -22.08
C ILE A 416 28.82 -11.28 -20.70
N ASN A 417 29.80 -10.63 -20.07
CA ASN A 417 30.26 -10.96 -18.72
C ASN A 417 29.13 -10.80 -17.69
N TYR A 418 28.27 -9.78 -17.83
CA TYR A 418 27.08 -9.63 -16.98
C TYR A 418 26.18 -10.88 -17.06
N MET A 419 25.92 -11.43 -18.27
CA MET A 419 25.15 -12.65 -18.41
C MET A 419 25.85 -13.86 -17.80
N LEU A 420 27.15 -14.04 -18.10
CA LEU A 420 27.90 -15.19 -17.62
C LEU A 420 28.11 -15.20 -16.10
N ASN A 421 28.22 -14.04 -15.47
CA ASN A 421 28.32 -13.92 -14.01
C ASN A 421 27.04 -14.37 -13.28
N GLN A 422 25.90 -14.32 -13.95
CA GLN A 422 24.62 -14.74 -13.43
C GLN A 422 24.12 -16.05 -14.08
N TRP A 423 25.00 -16.77 -14.76
CA TRP A 423 24.60 -17.87 -15.62
C TRP A 423 23.77 -18.93 -14.89
N HIS A 424 24.18 -19.34 -13.69
CA HIS A 424 23.46 -20.32 -12.89
C HIS A 424 22.03 -19.87 -12.56
N ALA A 425 21.85 -18.63 -12.15
CA ALA A 425 20.54 -18.06 -11.87
C ALA A 425 19.68 -17.88 -13.14
N LEU A 426 20.30 -17.52 -14.29
CA LEU A 426 19.61 -17.39 -15.57
C LEU A 426 19.10 -18.72 -16.11
N ILE A 427 19.80 -19.83 -15.89
CA ILE A 427 19.41 -21.13 -16.40
C ILE A 427 18.50 -21.92 -15.45
N TYR A 428 18.37 -21.48 -14.19
CA TYR A 428 17.63 -22.20 -13.15
C TYR A 428 16.18 -22.50 -13.55
N TYR A 429 15.52 -21.63 -14.31
CA TYR A 429 14.16 -21.87 -14.78
C TYR A 429 14.00 -23.13 -15.64
N CYS A 430 15.09 -23.64 -16.23
CA CYS A 430 15.06 -24.92 -16.95
C CYS A 430 14.91 -26.11 -16.01
N ASP A 431 15.40 -25.99 -14.77
CA ASP A 431 15.38 -27.05 -13.76
C ASP A 431 14.15 -26.97 -12.84
N ASN A 432 13.42 -25.85 -12.89
CA ASN A 432 12.25 -25.60 -12.07
C ASN A 432 11.06 -25.10 -12.92
N GLY A 433 9.97 -25.84 -12.94
CA GLY A 433 8.79 -25.52 -13.75
C GLY A 433 7.99 -24.32 -13.26
N LEU A 434 8.13 -23.92 -11.99
CA LEU A 434 7.49 -22.70 -11.45
C LEU A 434 8.23 -21.42 -11.84
N ALA A 435 9.57 -21.48 -11.90
CA ALA A 435 10.39 -20.33 -12.25
C ALA A 435 10.05 -19.80 -13.65
N GLU A 436 10.19 -18.47 -13.85
CA GLU A 436 9.95 -17.81 -15.13
C GLU A 436 11.28 -17.48 -15.82
N ILE A 437 11.23 -17.29 -17.14
CA ILE A 437 12.39 -16.81 -17.92
C ILE A 437 12.76 -15.37 -17.57
N ASP A 438 11.78 -14.57 -17.10
CA ASP A 438 11.99 -13.16 -16.78
C ASP A 438 11.18 -12.70 -15.55
N ASN A 439 11.41 -11.45 -15.15
CA ASN A 439 10.78 -10.82 -13.99
C ASN A 439 9.72 -9.76 -14.38
N ASN A 440 9.17 -9.84 -15.58
CA ASN A 440 8.19 -8.85 -16.06
C ASN A 440 6.93 -8.75 -15.19
N ILE A 441 6.60 -9.80 -14.44
CA ILE A 441 5.47 -9.82 -13.49
C ILE A 441 5.66 -8.73 -12.42
N ALA A 442 6.84 -8.65 -11.78
CA ALA A 442 7.13 -7.61 -10.80
C ALA A 442 7.26 -6.22 -11.45
N GLU A 443 7.95 -6.12 -12.59
CA GLU A 443 8.11 -4.85 -13.32
C GLU A 443 6.76 -4.22 -13.69
N ASN A 444 5.79 -5.04 -14.10
CA ASN A 444 4.45 -4.56 -14.45
C ASN A 444 3.71 -3.95 -13.25
N GLN A 445 3.90 -4.51 -12.04
CA GLN A 445 3.28 -3.96 -10.83
C GLN A 445 3.89 -2.60 -10.45
N LEU A 446 5.18 -2.39 -10.68
CA LEU A 446 5.85 -1.10 -10.41
C LEU A 446 5.49 0.00 -11.41
N ARG A 447 4.91 -0.31 -12.58
CA ARG A 447 4.55 0.71 -13.59
C ARG A 447 3.59 1.76 -13.04
N GLY A 448 2.59 1.37 -12.25
CA GLY A 448 1.67 2.30 -11.61
C GLY A 448 2.40 3.28 -10.71
N CYS A 449 3.32 2.80 -9.89
CA CYS A 449 4.13 3.63 -9.00
C CYS A 449 5.04 4.59 -9.79
N CYS A 450 5.62 4.12 -10.89
CA CYS A 450 6.47 4.94 -11.76
C CYS A 450 5.69 6.05 -12.48
N LEU A 451 4.42 5.81 -12.84
CA LEU A 451 3.52 6.83 -13.38
C LEU A 451 3.12 7.84 -12.29
N GLY A 452 2.77 7.36 -11.10
CA GLY A 452 2.48 8.19 -9.94
C GLY A 452 3.63 9.14 -9.63
N ARG A 453 4.87 8.66 -9.63
CA ARG A 453 6.07 9.49 -9.41
C ARG A 453 6.22 10.64 -10.42
N LYS A 454 5.74 10.50 -11.65
CA LYS A 454 5.75 11.59 -12.65
C LYS A 454 4.72 12.67 -12.33
N ASN A 455 3.65 12.33 -11.59
CA ASN A 455 2.60 13.25 -11.19
C ASN A 455 2.85 13.87 -9.82
N PHE A 456 3.33 13.09 -8.84
CA PHE A 456 3.57 13.56 -7.47
C PHE A 456 4.99 14.08 -7.25
N LEU A 457 5.94 13.77 -8.13
CA LEU A 457 7.37 14.09 -8.09
C LEU A 457 8.13 13.45 -6.91
N PHE A 458 7.56 13.39 -5.69
CA PHE A 458 8.16 12.81 -4.48
C PHE A 458 7.09 12.52 -3.42
N LEU A 459 7.51 11.81 -2.37
CA LEU A 459 6.75 11.60 -1.14
C LEU A 459 7.11 12.72 -0.15
N GLY A 460 6.15 13.19 0.64
CA GLY A 460 6.38 14.23 1.63
C GLY A 460 7.14 13.72 2.87
N ALA A 461 6.98 12.43 3.21
CA ALA A 461 7.64 11.76 4.34
C ALA A 461 7.81 10.25 4.08
N ASP A 462 8.57 9.56 4.95
CA ASP A 462 8.70 8.09 4.93
C ASP A 462 7.34 7.41 5.19
N SER A 463 6.55 7.93 6.12
CA SER A 463 5.20 7.45 6.41
C SER A 463 4.25 7.56 5.20
N GLY A 464 4.45 8.58 4.33
CA GLY A 464 3.78 8.67 3.03
C GLY A 464 4.14 7.50 2.11
N GLY A 465 5.39 7.03 2.18
CA GLY A 465 5.85 5.84 1.47
C GLY A 465 5.21 4.55 1.97
N GLU A 466 5.10 4.38 3.28
CA GLU A 466 4.46 3.22 3.92
C GLU A 466 2.97 3.15 3.57
N ARG A 467 2.25 4.26 3.66
CA ARG A 467 0.84 4.34 3.24
C ARG A 467 0.65 4.04 1.76
N ALA A 468 1.54 4.58 0.91
CA ALA A 468 1.51 4.30 -0.52
C ALA A 468 1.72 2.80 -0.79
N ALA A 469 2.68 2.16 -0.12
CA ALA A 469 2.92 0.72 -0.23
C ALA A 469 1.68 -0.09 0.15
N ALA A 470 1.02 0.24 1.27
CA ALA A 470 -0.21 -0.41 1.72
C ALA A 470 -1.34 -0.29 0.68
N MET A 471 -1.57 0.91 0.15
CA MET A 471 -2.61 1.14 -0.86
C MET A 471 -2.29 0.47 -2.20
N TYR A 472 -1.03 0.53 -2.67
CA TYR A 472 -0.61 -0.19 -3.88
C TYR A 472 -0.76 -1.70 -3.74
N SER A 473 -0.55 -2.26 -2.55
CA SER A 473 -0.75 -3.69 -2.26
C SER A 473 -2.18 -4.11 -2.53
N LEU A 474 -3.15 -3.41 -1.96
CA LEU A 474 -4.57 -3.75 -2.12
C LEU A 474 -5.07 -3.45 -3.53
N ILE A 475 -4.75 -2.27 -4.07
CA ILE A 475 -5.16 -1.85 -5.42
C ILE A 475 -4.53 -2.75 -6.49
N GLY A 476 -3.23 -3.05 -6.37
CA GLY A 476 -2.51 -3.93 -7.30
C GLY A 476 -3.08 -5.35 -7.29
N THR A 477 -3.35 -5.88 -6.11
CA THR A 477 -3.94 -7.21 -5.96
C THR A 477 -5.36 -7.28 -6.50
N ALA A 478 -6.20 -6.27 -6.25
CA ALA A 478 -7.55 -6.19 -6.83
C ALA A 478 -7.48 -6.24 -8.37
N LYS A 479 -6.61 -5.42 -8.98
CA LYS A 479 -6.41 -5.40 -10.44
C LYS A 479 -5.90 -6.75 -10.99
N LEU A 480 -5.00 -7.43 -10.30
CA LEU A 480 -4.50 -8.75 -10.70
C LEU A 480 -5.61 -9.80 -10.75
N ASN A 481 -6.62 -9.66 -9.89
CA ASN A 481 -7.79 -10.54 -9.81
C ASN A 481 -8.98 -10.05 -10.67
N GLY A 482 -8.79 -9.02 -11.51
CA GLY A 482 -9.85 -8.50 -12.37
C GLY A 482 -10.96 -7.75 -11.62
N ILE A 483 -10.69 -7.31 -10.40
CA ILE A 483 -11.65 -6.60 -9.53
C ILE A 483 -11.42 -5.10 -9.65
N ASP A 484 -12.51 -4.33 -9.77
CA ASP A 484 -12.43 -2.88 -9.69
C ASP A 484 -11.92 -2.42 -8.32
N PRO A 485 -10.79 -1.67 -8.27
CA PRO A 485 -10.20 -1.27 -7.00
C PRO A 485 -11.09 -0.36 -6.15
N GLU A 486 -11.94 0.47 -6.78
CA GLU A 486 -12.83 1.36 -6.04
C GLU A 486 -13.96 0.57 -5.37
N ALA A 487 -14.59 -0.36 -6.10
CA ALA A 487 -15.59 -1.26 -5.54
C ALA A 487 -15.00 -2.11 -4.40
N TYR A 488 -13.78 -2.62 -4.60
CA TYR A 488 -13.05 -3.37 -3.58
C TYR A 488 -12.80 -2.56 -2.31
N LEU A 489 -12.18 -1.38 -2.41
CA LEU A 489 -11.90 -0.55 -1.25
C LEU A 489 -13.17 -0.04 -0.57
N ARG A 490 -14.23 0.26 -1.34
CA ARG A 490 -15.55 0.60 -0.79
C ARG A 490 -16.07 -0.52 0.10
N TYR A 491 -16.00 -1.76 -0.37
CA TYR A 491 -16.39 -2.92 0.42
C TYR A 491 -15.53 -3.06 1.68
N VAL A 492 -14.20 -3.02 1.54
CA VAL A 492 -13.27 -3.10 2.67
C VAL A 492 -13.59 -2.02 3.72
N PHE A 493 -13.67 -0.75 3.33
CA PHE A 493 -13.96 0.34 4.26
C PHE A 493 -15.36 0.26 4.88
N THR A 494 -16.30 -0.43 4.24
CA THR A 494 -17.63 -0.65 4.84
C THR A 494 -17.58 -1.64 6.00
N TYR A 495 -16.75 -2.67 5.90
CA TYR A 495 -16.83 -3.81 6.83
C TYR A 495 -15.64 -3.96 7.77
N ILE A 496 -14.45 -3.47 7.42
CA ILE A 496 -13.21 -3.77 8.13
C ILE A 496 -13.22 -3.32 9.61
N ALA A 497 -13.90 -2.22 9.94
CA ALA A 497 -13.95 -1.69 11.30
C ALA A 497 -14.65 -2.62 12.29
N ASP A 498 -15.61 -3.42 11.84
CA ASP A 498 -16.37 -4.40 12.65
C ASP A 498 -15.93 -5.84 12.36
N HIS A 499 -15.02 -6.04 11.41
CA HIS A 499 -14.60 -7.39 11.00
C HIS A 499 -13.66 -8.02 12.04
N PRO A 500 -13.91 -9.26 12.48
CA PRO A 500 -13.04 -9.93 13.43
C PRO A 500 -11.60 -10.08 12.88
N ILE A 501 -10.61 -9.64 13.66
CA ILE A 501 -9.20 -9.61 13.24
C ILE A 501 -8.67 -11.00 12.84
N ASN A 502 -9.14 -12.05 13.52
CA ASN A 502 -8.78 -13.44 13.23
C ASN A 502 -9.42 -14.00 11.94
N ARG A 503 -10.30 -13.23 11.29
CA ARG A 503 -10.95 -13.56 10.02
C ARG A 503 -10.65 -12.52 8.93
N ILE A 504 -9.62 -11.70 9.12
CA ILE A 504 -9.29 -10.59 8.22
C ILE A 504 -9.01 -11.07 6.79
N ASP A 505 -8.53 -12.29 6.61
CA ASP A 505 -8.26 -12.92 5.32
C ASP A 505 -9.51 -13.02 4.44
N GLU A 506 -10.72 -13.04 5.02
CA GLU A 506 -11.99 -13.02 4.29
C GLU A 506 -12.23 -11.74 3.49
N LEU A 507 -11.49 -10.67 3.80
CA LEU A 507 -11.54 -9.40 3.08
C LEU A 507 -10.49 -9.30 1.96
N LEU A 508 -9.67 -10.33 1.74
CA LEU A 508 -8.76 -10.37 0.60
C LEU A 508 -9.54 -10.37 -0.72
N PRO A 509 -9.01 -9.76 -1.80
CA PRO A 509 -9.77 -9.49 -3.03
C PRO A 509 -10.51 -10.70 -3.58
N TRP A 510 -9.86 -11.85 -3.69
CA TRP A 510 -10.45 -13.07 -4.25
C TRP A 510 -11.57 -13.69 -3.39
N ASN A 511 -11.62 -13.39 -2.10
CA ASN A 511 -12.65 -13.91 -1.18
C ASN A 511 -13.95 -13.09 -1.20
N ILE A 512 -13.94 -11.91 -1.84
CA ILE A 512 -15.13 -11.04 -1.87
C ILE A 512 -15.69 -10.83 -3.28
N THR A 513 -15.12 -11.47 -4.30
CA THR A 513 -15.52 -11.29 -5.70
C THR A 513 -17.03 -11.51 -5.90
N GLU A 514 -17.59 -12.60 -5.36
CA GLU A 514 -19.02 -12.90 -5.45
C GLU A 514 -19.90 -11.85 -4.75
N LYS A 515 -19.42 -11.31 -3.63
CA LYS A 515 -20.14 -10.29 -2.85
C LYS A 515 -20.18 -8.93 -3.57
N LEU A 516 -19.15 -8.63 -4.37
CA LEU A 516 -19.11 -7.41 -5.19
C LEU A 516 -20.08 -7.47 -6.37
N VAL A 517 -20.21 -8.63 -7.01
CA VAL A 517 -21.16 -8.82 -8.14
C VAL A 517 -22.61 -8.63 -7.68
N GLY A 518 -22.95 -9.04 -6.46
CA GLY A 518 -24.31 -8.88 -5.90
C GLY A 518 -24.68 -7.44 -5.48
N GLN A 519 -23.74 -6.49 -5.48
CA GLN A 519 -23.98 -5.08 -5.11
C GLN A 519 -24.15 -4.14 -6.31
N ILE A 520 -24.02 -4.64 -7.54
CA ILE A 520 -24.16 -3.85 -8.78
C ILE A 520 -25.63 -3.77 -9.25
N HIS A 521 -26.60 -4.30 -8.47
CA HIS A 521 -28.04 -4.26 -8.79
C HIS A 521 -28.83 -3.42 -7.80
#